data_fccbe17a1c6e1167c8d272273f5e035d
#
_entry.id   fccbe17a1c6e1167c8d272273f5e035d
#
_cell.length_a   1.000
_cell.length_b   1.000
_cell.length_c   1.000
_cell.angle_alpha   90.00
_cell.angle_beta   90.00
_cell.angle_gamma   90.00
#
_symmetry.space_group_name_H-M   'P 1'
#
loop_
_entity.id
_entity.type
_entity.pdbx_description
1 polymer ?
#
loop_
_entity_poly.entity_id
_entity_poly.type
_entity_poly.pdbx_seq_one_letter_code
_entity_poly.pdbx_strand_id
1 'polypeptide(L)'
;MKKTLTWLGVAVGSLAVFAGAGFGVTLVNRDSLATHMIAKYTGKSNASSSSSSTTSSSVEDSATLKVAKSSNLDSILNNGEYNGSAALATGEKILTSSRGYANHAAKNEMTANSQFLVGKIQDTINAGIIMHLIDTGEVKLNDKLSKYDSEVAGAESVKVADVMNQASGITADTISSSGKTKSLVKEVNANATFDSTMQGTFADSRANTILQAAIIEKATGESYRSVVSDLIDQLELSNTAWGMKAKTVDYYRVDDVGSASKVSNSILDTAELNRLGSDQLVSSPADIAQLYNYLFSSDYVSSSTLDKVFGQASGHVAGFAVNGDALSLTQAVGGGRNRIEWNLKKQTGTFLFSNYINGENNLSSISKNMFDYLK
;
A
#
# COMPACT_ATOMS: atom_id res chain seq x y z
N MET A 1 -60.43 -1.02 16.68
CA MET A 1 -59.24 -0.84 17.53
C MET A 1 -58.49 -2.15 17.71
N LYS A 2 -57.97 -2.80 16.67
CA LYS A 2 -57.16 -4.01 16.75
C LYS A 2 -56.14 -4.19 15.59
N LYS A 3 -55.64 -3.04 15.05
CA LYS A 3 -54.63 -3.09 13.95
C LYS A 3 -53.35 -2.31 14.23
N THR A 4 -53.15 -1.75 15.41
CA THR A 4 -51.98 -0.91 15.74
C THR A 4 -50.95 -1.62 16.61
N LEU A 5 -51.17 -2.87 17.03
CA LEU A 5 -50.24 -3.61 17.92
C LEU A 5 -49.27 -4.57 17.15
N THR A 6 -49.53 -4.82 15.87
CA THR A 6 -48.73 -5.79 15.09
C THR A 6 -47.49 -5.18 14.45
N TRP A 7 -47.37 -3.86 14.38
CA TRP A 7 -46.21 -3.18 13.77
C TRP A 7 -45.07 -2.87 14.75
N LEU A 8 -45.35 -2.76 16.05
CA LEU A 8 -44.29 -2.55 17.06
C LEU A 8 -43.44 -3.81 17.33
N GLY A 9 -44.04 -4.99 17.16
CA GLY A 9 -43.32 -6.25 17.37
C GLY A 9 -42.31 -6.57 16.25
N VAL A 10 -42.58 -6.16 15.04
CA VAL A 10 -41.68 -6.40 13.89
C VAL A 10 -40.49 -5.44 13.92
N ALA A 11 -40.69 -4.17 14.37
CA ALA A 11 -39.60 -3.20 14.46
C ALA A 11 -38.59 -3.57 15.56
N VAL A 12 -39.07 -4.10 16.70
CA VAL A 12 -38.17 -4.53 17.82
C VAL A 12 -37.42 -5.81 17.45
N GLY A 13 -38.07 -6.73 16.72
CA GLY A 13 -37.41 -7.95 16.24
C GLY A 13 -36.31 -7.63 15.18
N SER A 14 -36.57 -6.67 14.32
CA SER A 14 -35.58 -6.27 13.31
C SER A 14 -34.36 -5.57 13.92
N LEU A 15 -34.53 -4.76 14.96
CA LEU A 15 -33.39 -4.13 15.67
C LEU A 15 -32.53 -5.16 16.44
N ALA A 16 -33.16 -6.19 17.02
CA ALA A 16 -32.42 -7.24 17.72
C ALA A 16 -31.62 -8.13 16.78
N VAL A 17 -32.14 -8.38 15.56
CA VAL A 17 -31.43 -9.15 14.51
C VAL A 17 -30.24 -8.33 13.95
N PHE A 18 -30.39 -7.01 13.79
CA PHE A 18 -29.29 -6.16 13.35
C PHE A 18 -28.20 -6.01 14.43
N ALA A 19 -28.57 -5.92 15.71
CA ALA A 19 -27.60 -5.90 16.80
C ALA A 19 -26.87 -7.25 16.95
N GLY A 20 -27.58 -8.38 16.75
CA GLY A 20 -26.97 -9.72 16.74
C GLY A 20 -26.06 -9.96 15.55
N ALA A 21 -26.42 -9.49 14.37
CA ALA A 21 -25.58 -9.59 13.18
C ALA A 21 -24.35 -8.68 13.27
N GLY A 22 -24.49 -7.45 13.80
CA GLY A 22 -23.36 -6.55 14.03
C GLY A 22 -22.38 -7.10 15.07
N PHE A 23 -22.88 -7.71 16.13
CA PHE A 23 -22.03 -8.36 17.15
C PHE A 23 -21.37 -9.65 16.61
N GLY A 24 -22.06 -10.40 15.74
CA GLY A 24 -21.50 -11.59 15.09
C GLY A 24 -20.37 -11.23 14.10
N VAL A 25 -20.52 -10.14 13.34
CA VAL A 25 -19.47 -9.66 12.41
C VAL A 25 -18.24 -9.16 13.20
N THR A 26 -18.43 -8.47 14.34
CA THR A 26 -17.31 -8.02 15.18
C THR A 26 -16.58 -9.19 15.86
N LEU A 27 -17.27 -10.31 16.14
CA LEU A 27 -16.63 -11.50 16.72
C LEU A 27 -15.92 -12.35 15.64
N VAL A 28 -16.40 -12.37 14.41
CA VAL A 28 -15.74 -13.06 13.27
C VAL A 28 -14.48 -12.31 12.83
N ASN A 29 -14.46 -10.96 12.92
CA ASN A 29 -13.27 -10.17 12.61
C ASN A 29 -12.15 -10.24 13.68
N ARG A 30 -12.40 -10.88 14.84
CA ARG A 30 -11.31 -11.17 15.81
C ARG A 30 -10.36 -12.26 15.34
N ASP A 31 -10.75 -13.04 14.34
CA ASP A 31 -9.92 -14.06 13.69
C ASP A 31 -9.41 -13.57 12.30
N SER A 32 -9.27 -12.24 12.10
CA SER A 32 -8.66 -11.70 10.90
C SER A 32 -7.22 -12.19 10.74
N LEU A 33 -6.74 -12.27 9.51
CA LEU A 33 -5.36 -12.67 9.20
C LEU A 33 -4.35 -11.88 10.05
N ALA A 34 -4.59 -10.57 10.26
CA ALA A 34 -3.77 -9.72 11.11
C ALA A 34 -3.70 -10.22 12.56
N THR A 35 -4.82 -10.61 13.15
CA THR A 35 -4.88 -11.16 14.51
C THR A 35 -4.21 -12.54 14.60
N HIS A 36 -4.38 -13.40 13.59
CA HIS A 36 -3.70 -14.70 13.50
C HIS A 36 -2.19 -14.52 13.29
N MET A 37 -1.78 -13.58 12.46
CA MET A 37 -0.38 -13.24 12.25
C MET A 37 0.30 -12.75 13.52
N ILE A 38 -0.32 -11.83 14.26
CA ILE A 38 0.21 -11.31 15.53
C ILE A 38 0.27 -12.41 16.59
N ALA A 39 -0.79 -13.22 16.75
CA ALA A 39 -0.83 -14.30 17.75
C ALA A 39 0.25 -15.37 17.49
N LYS A 40 0.51 -15.69 16.22
CA LYS A 40 1.52 -16.69 15.83
C LYS A 40 2.96 -16.17 16.04
N TYR A 41 3.19 -14.87 15.83
CA TYR A 41 4.49 -14.25 15.97
C TYR A 41 4.86 -13.92 17.43
N THR A 42 3.87 -13.58 18.28
CA THR A 42 4.11 -13.23 19.69
C THR A 42 4.11 -14.44 20.63
N GLY A 43 3.94 -15.67 20.11
CA GLY A 43 3.93 -16.90 20.92
C GLY A 43 2.75 -17.04 21.90
N LYS A 44 1.70 -16.21 21.78
CA LYS A 44 0.49 -16.30 22.60
C LYS A 44 -0.49 -17.27 21.97
N SER A 45 -0.35 -18.56 22.29
CA SER A 45 -1.41 -19.55 22.06
C SER A 45 -2.58 -19.29 22.98
N ASN A 46 -3.81 -19.34 22.44
CA ASN A 46 -5.04 -19.30 23.23
C ASN A 46 -5.09 -20.49 24.22
N ALA A 47 -4.74 -20.25 25.45
CA ALA A 47 -5.07 -21.15 26.56
C ALA A 47 -6.26 -20.53 27.33
N SER A 48 -7.30 -21.35 27.48
CA SER A 48 -8.55 -21.05 28.11
C SER A 48 -8.41 -20.52 29.55
N SER A 49 -9.25 -19.55 29.83
CA SER A 49 -9.63 -18.91 31.07
C SER A 49 -9.39 -19.67 32.40
N SER A 50 -8.61 -19.06 33.29
CA SER A 50 -8.91 -19.05 34.74
C SER A 50 -8.49 -17.70 35.31
N SER A 51 -9.41 -17.11 36.07
CA SER A 51 -9.32 -15.81 36.70
C SER A 51 -8.23 -15.77 37.78
N SER A 52 -7.27 -14.84 37.67
CA SER A 52 -6.60 -14.26 38.84
C SER A 52 -6.14 -12.84 38.50
N SER A 53 -6.54 -11.90 39.33
CA SER A 53 -6.17 -10.51 39.33
C SER A 53 -4.66 -10.35 39.54
N THR A 54 -3.98 -9.74 38.59
CA THR A 54 -2.65 -9.15 38.84
C THR A 54 -2.40 -8.02 37.86
N THR A 55 -2.13 -6.86 38.38
CA THR A 55 -1.44 -5.66 37.88
C THR A 55 -1.20 -5.57 36.38
N SER A 56 -1.86 -4.61 35.77
CA SER A 56 -1.61 -4.13 34.40
C SER A 56 -0.18 -3.58 34.27
N SER A 57 0.74 -4.39 33.74
CA SER A 57 1.90 -3.84 33.05
C SER A 57 1.43 -3.45 31.64
N SER A 58 1.46 -2.18 31.33
CA SER A 58 1.27 -1.63 30.00
C SER A 58 2.23 -2.33 29.03
N VAL A 59 1.69 -3.15 28.13
CA VAL A 59 2.42 -3.57 26.93
C VAL A 59 2.59 -2.30 26.13
N GLU A 60 3.82 -1.81 25.99
CA GLU A 60 4.15 -0.71 25.12
C GLU A 60 3.76 -1.11 23.69
N ASP A 61 2.81 -0.38 23.16
CA ASP A 61 2.21 -0.51 21.84
C ASP A 61 3.14 0.23 20.85
N SER A 62 4.15 -0.45 20.30
CA SER A 62 5.20 0.22 19.53
C SER A 62 5.20 -0.08 18.04
N ALA A 63 4.08 -0.47 17.45
CA ALA A 63 4.00 -0.68 15.99
C ALA A 63 4.01 0.64 15.19
N THR A 64 3.71 1.79 15.81
CA THR A 64 3.57 3.07 15.10
C THR A 64 4.57 4.13 15.58
N LEU A 65 5.24 4.77 14.61
CA LEU A 65 6.17 5.87 14.87
C LEU A 65 5.43 7.18 15.13
N LYS A 66 5.92 7.98 16.07
CA LYS A 66 5.37 9.31 16.33
C LYS A 66 5.57 10.24 15.13
N VAL A 67 4.50 10.90 14.67
CA VAL A 67 4.53 11.89 13.59
C VAL A 67 4.66 13.30 14.17
N ALA A 68 5.57 14.12 13.65
CA ALA A 68 5.80 15.49 14.07
C ALA A 68 6.15 16.42 12.90
N LYS A 69 5.75 17.69 12.97
CA LYS A 69 6.21 18.74 12.03
C LYS A 69 7.70 19.05 12.25
N SER A 70 8.38 19.47 11.16
CA SER A 70 9.79 19.86 11.20
C SER A 70 10.04 21.16 10.44
N SER A 71 10.46 22.21 11.15
CA SER A 71 10.87 23.48 10.54
C SER A 71 12.11 23.34 9.64
N ASN A 72 12.97 22.37 9.90
CA ASN A 72 14.12 22.09 9.05
C ASN A 72 13.66 21.52 7.70
N LEU A 73 12.66 20.63 7.69
CA LEU A 73 12.08 20.15 6.44
C LEU A 73 11.35 21.29 5.71
N ASP A 74 10.68 22.21 6.40
CA ASP A 74 10.06 23.39 5.79
C ASP A 74 11.10 24.20 5.00
N SER A 75 12.30 24.41 5.56
CA SER A 75 13.41 25.12 4.90
C SER A 75 13.90 24.35 3.67
N ILE A 76 14.05 23.03 3.76
CA ILE A 76 14.48 22.18 2.64
C ILE A 76 13.46 22.25 1.50
N LEU A 77 12.16 22.14 1.80
CA LEU A 77 11.10 22.18 0.78
C LEU A 77 10.99 23.57 0.12
N ASN A 78 11.15 24.65 0.92
CA ASN A 78 11.14 26.02 0.40
C ASN A 78 12.30 26.27 -0.57
N ASN A 79 13.51 25.86 -0.21
CA ASN A 79 14.70 26.00 -1.04
C ASN A 79 14.63 25.14 -2.32
N GLY A 80 13.92 24.03 -2.28
CA GLY A 80 13.70 23.14 -3.42
C GLY A 80 12.50 23.50 -4.29
N GLU A 81 11.79 24.61 -4.01
CA GLU A 81 10.56 25.03 -4.69
C GLU A 81 9.49 23.93 -4.78
N TYR A 82 9.49 23.05 -3.79
CA TYR A 82 8.61 21.90 -3.75
C TYR A 82 7.15 22.29 -3.54
N ASN A 83 6.23 21.64 -4.27
CA ASN A 83 4.79 21.74 -4.02
C ASN A 83 4.22 20.35 -3.78
N GLY A 84 3.85 20.06 -2.54
CA GLY A 84 3.39 18.75 -2.12
C GLY A 84 3.53 18.55 -0.62
N SER A 85 3.45 17.30 -0.19
CA SER A 85 3.70 16.88 1.17
C SER A 85 4.88 15.91 1.23
N ALA A 86 5.66 16.00 2.29
CA ALA A 86 6.86 15.19 2.50
C ALA A 86 6.89 14.58 3.90
N ALA A 87 7.47 13.38 3.99
CA ALA A 87 7.80 12.74 5.25
C ALA A 87 9.25 12.24 5.25
N LEU A 88 9.89 12.27 6.40
CA LEU A 88 11.21 11.72 6.68
C LEU A 88 11.11 10.76 7.85
N ALA A 89 11.22 9.46 7.58
CA ALA A 89 11.37 8.45 8.62
C ALA A 89 12.81 8.43 9.14
N THR A 90 12.97 8.59 10.45
CA THR A 90 14.29 8.68 11.09
C THR A 90 14.71 7.38 11.80
N GLY A 91 13.88 6.33 11.74
CA GLY A 91 14.01 5.11 12.53
C GLY A 91 13.32 5.20 13.90
N GLU A 92 13.13 6.40 14.45
CA GLU A 92 12.48 6.62 15.76
C GLU A 92 11.16 7.38 15.65
N LYS A 93 11.01 8.21 14.61
CA LYS A 93 9.84 9.05 14.37
C LYS A 93 9.72 9.42 12.90
N ILE A 94 8.58 9.97 12.53
CA ILE A 94 8.31 10.50 11.19
C ILE A 94 8.21 12.03 11.31
N LEU A 95 9.11 12.73 10.62
CA LEU A 95 9.07 14.18 10.48
C LEU A 95 8.32 14.55 9.22
N THR A 96 7.45 15.56 9.28
CA THR A 96 6.62 15.97 8.14
C THR A 96 6.77 17.45 7.84
N SER A 97 6.61 17.78 6.57
CA SER A 97 6.45 19.14 6.07
C SER A 97 5.55 19.14 4.83
N SER A 98 4.95 20.27 4.52
CA SER A 98 4.11 20.43 3.33
C SER A 98 4.16 21.87 2.84
N ARG A 99 4.04 22.06 1.49
CA ARG A 99 4.11 23.36 0.86
C ARG A 99 3.18 23.42 -0.36
N GLY A 100 2.60 24.60 -0.59
CA GLY A 100 1.71 24.87 -1.73
C GLY A 100 0.26 24.48 -1.50
N TYR A 101 -0.48 24.20 -2.56
CA TYR A 101 -1.92 23.99 -2.52
C TYR A 101 -2.32 22.57 -2.89
N ALA A 102 -3.16 21.97 -2.05
CA ALA A 102 -3.87 20.73 -2.36
C ALA A 102 -4.95 20.97 -3.45
N ASN A 103 -5.59 22.13 -3.39
CA ASN A 103 -6.50 22.64 -4.42
C ASN A 103 -6.18 24.10 -4.68
N HIS A 104 -5.61 24.41 -5.84
CA HIS A 104 -5.17 25.76 -6.18
C HIS A 104 -6.35 26.73 -6.38
N ALA A 105 -7.44 26.28 -7.01
CA ALA A 105 -8.60 27.12 -7.28
C ALA A 105 -9.33 27.54 -6.00
N ALA A 106 -9.45 26.63 -5.03
CA ALA A 106 -10.05 26.88 -3.73
C ALA A 106 -9.07 27.48 -2.71
N LYS A 107 -7.77 27.61 -3.05
CA LYS A 107 -6.69 28.02 -2.14
C LYS A 107 -6.58 27.15 -0.89
N ASN A 108 -6.96 25.88 -0.98
CA ASN A 108 -6.77 24.93 0.11
C ASN A 108 -5.30 24.55 0.18
N GLU A 109 -4.66 24.87 1.30
CA GLU A 109 -3.25 24.61 1.51
C GLU A 109 -2.95 23.09 1.60
N MET A 110 -1.75 22.73 1.17
CA MET A 110 -1.21 21.39 1.38
C MET A 110 -0.93 21.17 2.87
N THR A 111 -1.23 19.97 3.34
CA THR A 111 -0.98 19.58 4.74
C THR A 111 -0.29 18.20 4.80
N ALA A 112 0.28 17.85 5.96
CA ALA A 112 0.82 16.51 6.19
C ALA A 112 -0.24 15.39 6.01
N ASN A 113 -1.52 15.72 6.13
CA ASN A 113 -2.65 14.81 6.00
C ASN A 113 -3.28 14.82 4.60
N SER A 114 -2.73 15.59 3.66
CA SER A 114 -3.18 15.60 2.28
C SER A 114 -2.96 14.23 1.65
N GLN A 115 -3.99 13.73 0.95
CA GLN A 115 -3.97 12.40 0.35
C GLN A 115 -3.57 12.48 -1.12
N PHE A 116 -2.67 11.62 -1.52
CA PHE A 116 -2.18 11.49 -2.90
C PHE A 116 -2.48 10.09 -3.43
N LEU A 117 -2.61 9.96 -4.74
CA LEU A 117 -2.67 8.66 -5.39
C LEU A 117 -1.39 7.88 -5.10
N VAL A 118 -1.55 6.67 -4.57
CA VAL A 118 -0.44 5.78 -4.20
C VAL A 118 0.27 5.22 -5.44
N GLY A 119 -0.50 4.92 -6.51
CA GLY A 119 0.05 4.41 -7.76
C GLY A 119 0.82 3.10 -7.55
N LYS A 120 1.98 2.98 -8.17
CA LYS A 120 2.86 1.80 -8.10
C LYS A 120 3.54 1.59 -6.74
N ILE A 121 3.43 2.53 -5.81
CA ILE A 121 3.82 2.27 -4.42
C ILE A 121 3.03 1.07 -3.88
N GLN A 122 1.82 0.83 -4.38
CA GLN A 122 1.01 -0.31 -4.00
C GLN A 122 1.68 -1.66 -4.36
N ASP A 123 2.50 -1.73 -5.40
CA ASP A 123 3.27 -2.93 -5.75
C ASP A 123 4.28 -3.30 -4.64
N THR A 124 4.87 -2.30 -3.98
CA THR A 124 5.78 -2.53 -2.85
C THR A 124 5.03 -3.01 -1.61
N ILE A 125 3.78 -2.57 -1.42
CA ILE A 125 2.89 -3.08 -0.37
C ILE A 125 2.56 -4.56 -0.63
N ASN A 126 2.21 -4.90 -1.87
CA ASN A 126 1.96 -6.29 -2.26
C ASN A 126 3.18 -7.17 -1.99
N ALA A 127 4.37 -6.69 -2.36
CA ALA A 127 5.62 -7.41 -2.11
C ALA A 127 5.88 -7.62 -0.62
N GLY A 128 5.63 -6.61 0.23
CA GLY A 128 5.71 -6.73 1.68
C GLY A 128 4.78 -7.82 2.23
N ILE A 129 3.53 -7.84 1.77
CA ILE A 129 2.55 -8.88 2.15
C ILE A 129 3.02 -10.26 1.67
N ILE A 130 3.47 -10.40 0.42
CA ILE A 130 3.97 -11.68 -0.11
C ILE A 130 5.20 -12.16 0.68
N MET A 131 6.13 -11.28 1.04
CA MET A 131 7.28 -11.62 1.87
C MET A 131 6.87 -12.12 3.27
N HIS A 132 5.85 -11.53 3.86
CA HIS A 132 5.28 -12.04 5.11
C HIS A 132 4.67 -13.44 4.94
N LEU A 133 3.92 -13.68 3.85
CA LEU A 133 3.38 -15.01 3.54
C LEU A 133 4.49 -16.04 3.25
N ILE A 134 5.68 -15.59 2.84
CA ILE A 134 6.86 -16.47 2.71
C ILE A 134 7.40 -16.85 4.10
N ASP A 135 7.45 -15.91 5.04
CA ASP A 135 7.89 -16.19 6.41
C ASP A 135 6.96 -17.15 7.14
N THR A 136 5.66 -17.02 6.92
CA THR A 136 4.64 -17.87 7.54
C THR A 136 4.48 -19.22 6.83
N GLY A 137 5.11 -19.37 5.65
CA GLY A 137 5.22 -20.63 4.91
C GLY A 137 4.06 -20.93 3.96
N GLU A 138 3.10 -20.02 3.80
CA GLU A 138 1.98 -20.14 2.86
C GLU A 138 2.45 -20.01 1.39
N VAL A 139 3.50 -19.20 1.17
CA VAL A 139 4.07 -18.91 -0.15
C VAL A 139 5.58 -19.24 -0.15
N LYS A 140 6.13 -19.59 -1.32
CA LYS A 140 7.58 -19.69 -1.54
C LYS A 140 7.96 -18.89 -2.79
N LEU A 141 9.10 -18.22 -2.78
CA LEU A 141 9.63 -17.48 -3.93
C LEU A 141 9.67 -18.34 -5.21
N ASN A 142 10.01 -19.63 -5.05
CA ASN A 142 10.12 -20.57 -6.15
C ASN A 142 8.84 -21.38 -6.44
N ASP A 143 7.73 -21.12 -5.73
CA ASP A 143 6.45 -21.72 -6.09
C ASP A 143 6.09 -21.29 -7.52
N LYS A 144 5.59 -22.23 -8.32
CA LYS A 144 5.04 -21.92 -9.63
C LYS A 144 3.76 -21.13 -9.49
N LEU A 145 3.53 -20.19 -10.41
CA LEU A 145 2.31 -19.38 -10.45
C LEU A 145 1.05 -20.27 -10.55
N SER A 146 1.15 -21.42 -11.23
CA SER A 146 0.07 -22.41 -11.36
C SER A 146 -0.50 -22.93 -10.03
N LYS A 147 0.24 -22.82 -8.93
CA LYS A 147 -0.28 -23.13 -7.57
C LYS A 147 -1.36 -22.13 -7.13
N TYR A 148 -1.30 -20.89 -7.60
CA TYR A 148 -2.18 -19.79 -7.23
C TYR A 148 -3.18 -19.45 -8.31
N ASP A 149 -2.75 -19.48 -9.56
CA ASP A 149 -3.58 -19.30 -10.76
C ASP A 149 -3.02 -20.21 -11.87
N SER A 150 -3.76 -21.29 -12.18
CA SER A 150 -3.35 -22.27 -13.18
C SER A 150 -3.85 -21.94 -14.59
N GLU A 151 -4.73 -20.94 -14.74
CA GLU A 151 -5.39 -20.62 -16.02
C GLU A 151 -4.61 -19.60 -16.85
N VAL A 152 -3.72 -18.80 -16.21
CA VAL A 152 -2.98 -17.78 -16.92
C VAL A 152 -1.87 -18.36 -17.80
N ALA A 153 -1.64 -17.76 -18.95
CA ALA A 153 -0.56 -18.14 -19.86
C ALA A 153 0.80 -18.11 -19.16
N GLY A 154 1.61 -19.18 -19.26
CA GLY A 154 2.92 -19.27 -18.62
C GLY A 154 2.92 -19.73 -17.17
N ALA A 155 1.76 -20.01 -16.56
CA ALA A 155 1.63 -20.35 -15.13
C ALA A 155 2.56 -21.47 -14.65
N GLU A 156 2.83 -22.47 -15.48
CA GLU A 156 3.69 -23.61 -15.17
C GLU A 156 5.20 -23.27 -15.21
N SER A 157 5.59 -22.17 -15.83
CA SER A 157 6.98 -21.72 -15.95
C SER A 157 7.32 -20.61 -14.98
N VAL A 158 6.39 -19.68 -14.81
CA VAL A 158 6.56 -18.46 -14.01
C VAL A 158 6.53 -18.78 -12.51
N LYS A 159 7.39 -18.12 -11.74
CA LYS A 159 7.47 -18.23 -10.28
C LYS A 159 6.85 -17.03 -9.60
N VAL A 160 6.50 -17.16 -8.32
CA VAL A 160 6.08 -16.05 -7.47
C VAL A 160 7.10 -14.91 -7.50
N ALA A 161 8.40 -15.23 -7.43
CA ALA A 161 9.46 -14.22 -7.52
C ALA A 161 9.41 -13.42 -8.82
N ASP A 162 9.12 -14.06 -9.95
CA ASP A 162 9.03 -13.39 -11.26
C ASP A 162 7.88 -12.39 -11.29
N VAL A 163 6.71 -12.78 -10.75
CA VAL A 163 5.52 -11.92 -10.64
C VAL A 163 5.77 -10.75 -9.67
N MET A 164 6.36 -11.03 -8.51
CA MET A 164 6.68 -10.01 -7.49
C MET A 164 7.67 -8.96 -8.03
N ASN A 165 8.59 -9.37 -8.89
CA ASN A 165 9.63 -8.51 -9.47
C ASN A 165 9.22 -7.85 -10.79
N GLN A 166 7.96 -7.97 -11.23
CA GLN A 166 7.52 -7.49 -12.55
C GLN A 166 8.35 -8.07 -13.71
N ALA A 167 8.74 -9.33 -13.59
CA ALA A 167 9.67 -10.01 -14.50
C ALA A 167 9.13 -11.38 -15.00
N SER A 168 7.81 -11.52 -15.02
CA SER A 168 7.16 -12.79 -15.39
C SER A 168 7.19 -13.11 -16.88
N GLY A 169 7.34 -12.10 -17.75
CA GLY A 169 7.10 -12.22 -19.19
C GLY A 169 5.60 -12.29 -19.55
N ILE A 170 4.71 -12.11 -18.57
CA ILE A 170 3.25 -12.08 -18.78
C ILE A 170 2.79 -10.64 -19.00
N THR A 171 2.10 -10.40 -20.11
CA THR A 171 1.47 -9.12 -20.42
C THR A 171 -0.01 -9.31 -20.77
N ALA A 172 -0.81 -8.27 -20.52
CA ALA A 172 -2.21 -8.24 -20.92
C ALA A 172 -2.57 -6.83 -21.38
N ASP A 173 -2.68 -6.62 -22.68
CA ASP A 173 -2.89 -5.30 -23.28
C ASP A 173 -4.29 -4.75 -23.03
N THR A 174 -5.29 -5.61 -22.94
CA THR A 174 -6.69 -5.26 -22.73
C THR A 174 -7.22 -5.83 -21.43
N ILE A 175 -7.37 -5.00 -20.42
CA ILE A 175 -8.09 -5.33 -19.19
C ILE A 175 -9.17 -4.26 -19.01
N SER A 176 -10.42 -4.67 -19.19
CA SER A 176 -11.57 -3.74 -19.34
C SER A 176 -12.57 -3.81 -18.21
N SER A 177 -12.38 -4.71 -17.24
CA SER A 177 -13.41 -5.00 -16.25
C SER A 177 -13.59 -3.95 -15.15
N SER A 178 -14.68 -4.09 -14.42
CA SER A 178 -15.20 -3.18 -13.40
C SER A 178 -14.55 -3.32 -12.02
N GLY A 179 -13.28 -3.70 -11.91
CA GLY A 179 -12.53 -3.63 -10.65
C GLY A 179 -12.80 -4.71 -9.59
N LYS A 180 -13.64 -5.70 -9.86
CA LYS A 180 -13.79 -6.86 -8.95
C LYS A 180 -12.63 -7.83 -9.18
N THR A 181 -11.91 -8.21 -8.13
CA THR A 181 -10.74 -9.11 -8.19
C THR A 181 -10.96 -10.33 -9.10
N LYS A 182 -11.99 -11.12 -8.83
CA LYS A 182 -12.30 -12.32 -9.63
C LYS A 182 -12.55 -12.03 -11.11
N SER A 183 -13.05 -10.85 -11.44
CA SER A 183 -13.31 -10.42 -12.82
C SER A 183 -12.00 -10.04 -13.51
N LEU A 184 -11.11 -9.30 -12.81
CA LEU A 184 -9.82 -8.87 -13.35
C LEU A 184 -8.86 -10.05 -13.55
N VAL A 185 -8.81 -11.00 -12.61
CA VAL A 185 -8.04 -12.24 -12.78
C VAL A 185 -8.54 -13.03 -13.99
N LYS A 186 -9.86 -13.20 -14.16
CA LYS A 186 -10.42 -13.87 -15.34
C LYS A 186 -10.07 -13.15 -16.65
N GLU A 187 -10.03 -11.82 -16.65
CA GLU A 187 -9.62 -11.08 -17.85
C GLU A 187 -8.14 -11.25 -18.15
N VAL A 188 -7.28 -11.29 -17.12
CA VAL A 188 -5.87 -11.64 -17.29
C VAL A 188 -5.75 -13.05 -17.86
N ASN A 189 -6.46 -14.03 -17.30
CA ASN A 189 -6.41 -15.41 -17.77
C ASN A 189 -6.86 -15.55 -19.24
N ALA A 190 -7.88 -14.76 -19.64
CA ALA A 190 -8.41 -14.80 -21.00
C ALA A 190 -7.57 -14.06 -22.05
N ASN A 191 -6.86 -12.99 -21.64
CA ASN A 191 -6.22 -12.05 -22.56
C ASN A 191 -4.69 -11.96 -22.42
N ALA A 192 -4.11 -12.59 -21.38
CA ALA A 192 -2.67 -12.54 -21.18
C ALA A 192 -1.92 -13.38 -22.21
N THR A 193 -0.78 -12.86 -22.60
CA THR A 193 0.25 -13.57 -23.37
C THR A 193 1.47 -13.79 -22.52
N PHE A 194 2.21 -14.86 -22.80
CA PHE A 194 3.47 -15.16 -22.12
C PHE A 194 4.61 -15.24 -23.11
N ASP A 195 5.63 -14.44 -22.89
CA ASP A 195 6.91 -14.49 -23.62
C ASP A 195 8.01 -15.02 -22.70
N SER A 196 8.42 -16.27 -22.93
CA SER A 196 9.46 -16.91 -22.14
C SER A 196 10.83 -16.24 -22.28
N THR A 197 11.08 -15.48 -23.34
CA THR A 197 12.35 -14.76 -23.53
C THR A 197 12.44 -13.51 -22.66
N MET A 198 11.29 -13.00 -22.20
CA MET A 198 11.19 -11.87 -21.29
C MET A 198 11.13 -12.28 -19.82
N GLN A 199 10.98 -13.58 -19.52
CA GLN A 199 11.00 -14.08 -18.13
C GLN A 199 12.36 -13.75 -17.47
N GLY A 200 12.33 -13.18 -16.28
CA GLY A 200 13.50 -12.69 -15.57
C GLY A 200 13.95 -11.28 -15.96
N THR A 201 13.34 -10.67 -16.97
CA THR A 201 13.59 -9.28 -17.37
C THR A 201 12.49 -8.38 -16.83
N PHE A 202 12.87 -7.30 -16.16
CA PHE A 202 11.89 -6.32 -15.67
C PHE A 202 11.08 -5.72 -16.84
N ALA A 203 9.78 -5.89 -16.77
CA ALA A 203 8.82 -5.29 -17.68
C ALA A 203 7.53 -5.00 -16.92
N ASP A 204 7.28 -3.71 -16.67
CA ASP A 204 6.08 -3.26 -15.95
C ASP A 204 4.81 -3.71 -16.66
N SER A 205 4.01 -4.52 -15.98
CA SER A 205 2.77 -5.09 -16.52
C SER A 205 1.66 -5.11 -15.48
N ARG A 206 0.50 -4.58 -15.87
CA ARG A 206 -0.72 -4.68 -15.04
C ARG A 206 -1.12 -6.12 -14.73
N ALA A 207 -0.78 -7.06 -15.59
CA ALA A 207 -1.01 -8.47 -15.33
C ALA A 207 -0.29 -8.91 -14.05
N ASN A 208 0.97 -8.49 -13.85
CA ASN A 208 1.73 -8.86 -12.66
C ASN A 208 1.09 -8.32 -11.36
N THR A 209 0.60 -7.09 -11.34
CA THR A 209 -0.03 -6.54 -10.12
C THR A 209 -1.34 -7.26 -9.78
N ILE A 210 -2.12 -7.64 -10.80
CA ILE A 210 -3.33 -8.42 -10.62
C ILE A 210 -3.00 -9.83 -10.13
N LEU A 211 -1.95 -10.45 -10.67
CA LEU A 211 -1.47 -11.78 -10.24
C LEU A 211 -0.87 -11.75 -8.84
N GLN A 212 -0.19 -10.67 -8.42
CA GLN A 212 0.22 -10.49 -7.02
C GLN A 212 -0.99 -10.49 -6.08
N ALA A 213 -2.04 -9.77 -6.41
CA ALA A 213 -3.26 -9.78 -5.63
C ALA A 213 -3.92 -11.17 -5.62
N ALA A 214 -3.93 -11.90 -6.74
CA ALA A 214 -4.43 -13.26 -6.80
C ALA A 214 -3.62 -14.24 -5.94
N ILE A 215 -2.29 -14.10 -5.91
CA ILE A 215 -1.40 -14.88 -5.02
C ILE A 215 -1.77 -14.61 -3.55
N ILE A 216 -1.94 -13.34 -3.17
CA ILE A 216 -2.31 -12.94 -1.81
C ILE A 216 -3.67 -13.55 -1.45
N GLU A 217 -4.71 -13.38 -2.28
CA GLU A 217 -6.04 -13.95 -2.03
C GLU A 217 -6.02 -15.47 -1.90
N LYS A 218 -5.27 -16.16 -2.79
CA LYS A 218 -5.19 -17.61 -2.77
C LYS A 218 -4.46 -18.14 -1.54
N ALA A 219 -3.42 -17.45 -1.10
CA ALA A 219 -2.61 -17.85 0.05
C ALA A 219 -3.32 -17.57 1.38
N THR A 220 -4.05 -16.45 1.49
CA THR A 220 -4.72 -16.03 2.71
C THR A 220 -6.13 -16.61 2.85
N GLY A 221 -6.80 -16.89 1.74
CA GLY A 221 -8.22 -17.22 1.69
C GLY A 221 -9.14 -15.99 1.82
N GLU A 222 -8.58 -14.79 1.94
CA GLU A 222 -9.29 -13.52 2.07
C GLU A 222 -9.22 -12.70 0.78
N SER A 223 -10.12 -11.71 0.63
CA SER A 223 -10.00 -10.78 -0.48
C SER A 223 -8.76 -9.89 -0.32
N TYR A 224 -8.10 -9.55 -1.43
CA TYR A 224 -6.98 -8.61 -1.43
C TYR A 224 -7.33 -7.29 -0.70
N ARG A 225 -8.55 -6.81 -0.92
CA ARG A 225 -9.05 -5.60 -0.25
C ARG A 225 -9.14 -5.78 1.28
N SER A 226 -9.57 -6.95 1.76
CA SER A 226 -9.61 -7.25 3.21
C SER A 226 -8.21 -7.19 3.79
N VAL A 227 -7.26 -7.94 3.21
CA VAL A 227 -5.87 -8.02 3.68
C VAL A 227 -5.21 -6.64 3.79
N VAL A 228 -5.37 -5.79 2.76
CA VAL A 228 -4.81 -4.44 2.77
C VAL A 228 -5.56 -3.52 3.74
N SER A 229 -6.90 -3.66 3.87
CA SER A 229 -7.67 -2.87 4.83
C SER A 229 -7.30 -3.20 6.28
N ASP A 230 -7.05 -4.47 6.58
CA ASP A 230 -6.59 -4.90 7.91
C ASP A 230 -5.24 -4.26 8.29
N LEU A 231 -4.31 -4.12 7.34
CA LEU A 231 -3.05 -3.39 7.56
C LEU A 231 -3.28 -1.90 7.81
N ILE A 232 -4.20 -1.28 7.05
CA ILE A 232 -4.56 0.14 7.23
C ILE A 232 -5.13 0.37 8.63
N ASP A 233 -6.05 -0.49 9.05
CA ASP A 233 -6.74 -0.40 10.34
C ASP A 233 -5.78 -0.72 11.51
N GLN A 234 -4.96 -1.76 11.37
CA GLN A 234 -3.97 -2.16 12.37
C GLN A 234 -2.93 -1.06 12.67
N LEU A 235 -2.49 -0.36 11.63
CA LEU A 235 -1.50 0.71 11.75
C LEU A 235 -2.14 2.10 11.92
N GLU A 236 -3.46 2.16 12.10
CA GLU A 236 -4.22 3.41 12.27
C GLU A 236 -3.91 4.47 11.19
N LEU A 237 -3.76 4.03 9.91
CA LEU A 237 -3.39 4.90 8.80
C LEU A 237 -4.56 5.80 8.37
N SER A 238 -4.86 6.80 9.18
CA SER A 238 -6.08 7.64 9.08
C SER A 238 -6.17 8.50 7.80
N ASN A 239 -5.07 8.62 7.06
CA ASN A 239 -5.03 9.33 5.77
C ASN A 239 -4.84 8.36 4.59
N THR A 240 -4.98 7.05 4.80
CA THR A 240 -4.96 6.03 3.75
C THR A 240 -6.37 5.51 3.49
N ALA A 241 -6.77 5.41 2.24
CA ALA A 241 -8.12 4.97 1.88
C ALA A 241 -8.16 4.39 0.46
N TRP A 242 -9.22 3.61 0.19
CA TRP A 242 -9.55 3.13 -1.14
C TRP A 242 -10.24 4.24 -1.93
N GLY A 243 -9.71 4.53 -3.11
CA GLY A 243 -10.22 5.54 -4.03
C GLY A 243 -10.05 6.97 -3.55
N MET A 244 -10.36 7.92 -4.43
CA MET A 244 -10.26 9.33 -4.11
C MET A 244 -11.29 9.75 -3.04
N LYS A 245 -10.86 10.59 -2.12
CA LYS A 245 -11.67 11.09 -0.99
C LYS A 245 -11.62 12.62 -0.94
N ALA A 246 -12.39 13.21 -0.02
CA ALA A 246 -12.46 14.66 0.15
C ALA A 246 -11.09 15.32 0.47
N LYS A 247 -10.16 14.59 1.08
CA LYS A 247 -8.79 15.06 1.37
C LYS A 247 -7.82 14.82 0.22
N THR A 248 -8.23 14.15 -0.86
CA THR A 248 -7.36 13.88 -2.01
C THR A 248 -7.06 15.19 -2.72
N VAL A 249 -5.79 15.40 -3.02
CA VAL A 249 -5.33 16.61 -3.71
C VAL A 249 -5.84 16.64 -5.15
N ASP A 250 -6.04 17.84 -5.69
CA ASP A 250 -6.24 18.01 -7.12
C ASP A 250 -4.90 17.89 -7.85
N TYR A 251 -4.91 17.20 -8.98
CA TYR A 251 -3.73 17.04 -9.82
C TYR A 251 -3.74 18.03 -10.98
N TYR A 252 -2.55 18.45 -11.38
CA TYR A 252 -2.35 19.43 -12.44
C TYR A 252 -1.35 18.94 -13.46
N ARG A 253 -1.59 19.23 -14.73
CA ARG A 253 -0.61 19.10 -15.80
C ARG A 253 -0.14 20.48 -16.20
N VAL A 254 1.17 20.63 -16.33
CA VAL A 254 1.79 21.85 -16.82
C VAL A 254 2.12 21.61 -18.30
N ASP A 255 1.67 22.49 -19.17
CA ASP A 255 1.99 22.45 -20.60
C ASP A 255 3.38 23.02 -20.90
N ASP A 256 3.79 22.96 -22.18
CA ASP A 256 5.11 23.41 -22.63
C ASP A 256 5.35 24.91 -22.47
N VAL A 257 4.30 25.70 -22.24
CA VAL A 257 4.37 27.15 -21.98
C VAL A 257 4.19 27.52 -20.51
N GLY A 258 4.15 26.52 -19.62
CA GLY A 258 4.07 26.71 -18.18
C GLY A 258 2.67 26.93 -17.63
N SER A 259 1.60 26.76 -18.42
CA SER A 259 0.22 26.89 -17.95
C SER A 259 -0.22 25.58 -17.29
N ALA A 260 -0.77 25.67 -16.06
CA ALA A 260 -1.25 24.50 -15.33
C ALA A 260 -2.74 24.29 -15.57
N SER A 261 -3.13 23.08 -15.97
CA SER A 261 -4.52 22.63 -16.10
C SER A 261 -4.82 21.51 -15.14
N LYS A 262 -6.02 21.60 -14.49
CA LYS A 262 -6.46 20.54 -13.56
C LYS A 262 -6.80 19.26 -14.33
N VAL A 263 -6.31 18.13 -13.85
CA VAL A 263 -6.72 16.80 -14.32
C VAL A 263 -8.11 16.47 -13.77
N SER A 264 -8.99 15.97 -14.64
CA SER A 264 -10.34 15.60 -14.20
C SER A 264 -10.32 14.46 -13.21
N ASN A 265 -11.00 14.61 -12.08
CA ASN A 265 -11.16 13.57 -11.07
C ASN A 265 -11.83 12.32 -11.64
N SER A 266 -12.76 12.44 -12.59
CA SER A 266 -13.41 11.29 -13.21
C SER A 266 -12.42 10.37 -13.98
N ILE A 267 -11.32 10.93 -14.51
CA ILE A 267 -10.25 10.12 -15.14
C ILE A 267 -9.48 9.36 -14.07
N LEU A 268 -9.23 10.00 -12.93
CA LEU A 268 -8.48 9.41 -11.80
C LEU A 268 -9.31 8.34 -11.07
N ASP A 269 -10.59 8.59 -10.85
CA ASP A 269 -11.51 7.63 -10.21
C ASP A 269 -11.68 6.36 -11.04
N THR A 270 -11.70 6.47 -12.38
CA THR A 270 -11.79 5.32 -13.28
C THR A 270 -10.57 4.39 -13.14
N ALA A 271 -9.41 4.95 -12.79
CA ALA A 271 -8.19 4.15 -12.61
C ALA A 271 -8.34 3.15 -11.45
N GLU A 272 -9.02 3.51 -10.35
CA GLU A 272 -9.27 2.60 -9.22
C GLU A 272 -10.04 1.35 -9.65
N LEU A 273 -11.02 1.51 -10.53
CA LEU A 273 -11.91 0.41 -10.93
C LEU A 273 -11.21 -0.65 -11.78
N ASN A 274 -10.15 -0.29 -12.48
CA ASN A 274 -9.51 -1.14 -13.49
C ASN A 274 -8.11 -1.63 -13.10
N ARG A 275 -7.62 -1.35 -11.89
CA ARG A 275 -6.24 -1.62 -11.49
C ARG A 275 -6.14 -2.33 -10.15
N LEU A 276 -6.45 -3.62 -10.13
CA LEU A 276 -6.26 -4.44 -8.94
C LEU A 276 -4.77 -4.54 -8.59
N GLY A 277 -4.45 -4.32 -7.31
CA GLY A 277 -3.09 -4.40 -6.79
C GLY A 277 -2.21 -3.17 -7.05
N SER A 278 -2.71 -2.18 -7.81
CA SER A 278 -2.02 -0.92 -8.09
C SER A 278 -3.02 0.20 -8.30
N ASP A 279 -2.62 1.46 -8.04
CA ASP A 279 -3.42 2.67 -8.27
C ASP A 279 -4.81 2.71 -7.58
N GLN A 280 -5.06 1.88 -6.59
CA GLN A 280 -6.37 1.80 -5.92
C GLN A 280 -6.45 2.60 -4.63
N LEU A 281 -5.30 3.00 -4.09
CA LEU A 281 -5.21 3.68 -2.80
C LEU A 281 -4.87 5.16 -2.97
N VAL A 282 -5.36 5.95 -2.02
CA VAL A 282 -4.84 7.28 -1.71
C VAL A 282 -4.23 7.25 -0.32
N SER A 283 -3.14 8.02 -0.12
CA SER A 283 -2.44 8.05 1.17
C SER A 283 -1.68 9.36 1.38
N SER A 284 -1.31 9.64 2.62
CA SER A 284 -0.33 10.67 2.95
C SER A 284 1.10 10.12 2.94
N PRO A 285 2.13 10.97 2.71
CA PRO A 285 3.52 10.53 2.85
C PRO A 285 3.85 9.95 4.23
N ALA A 286 3.24 10.47 5.29
CA ALA A 286 3.45 9.98 6.65
C ALA A 286 2.87 8.59 6.87
N ASP A 287 1.65 8.32 6.35
CA ASP A 287 1.05 6.98 6.44
C ASP A 287 1.85 5.95 5.63
N ILE A 288 2.36 6.32 4.44
CA ILE A 288 3.23 5.43 3.66
C ILE A 288 4.57 5.20 4.38
N ALA A 289 5.14 6.22 5.03
CA ALA A 289 6.35 6.05 5.84
C ALA A 289 6.11 5.09 7.02
N GLN A 290 4.97 5.20 7.68
CA GLN A 290 4.54 4.29 8.76
C GLN A 290 4.38 2.86 8.25
N LEU A 291 3.73 2.70 7.10
CA LEU A 291 3.52 1.40 6.46
C LEU A 291 4.87 0.75 6.06
N TYR A 292 5.81 1.52 5.52
CA TYR A 292 7.14 1.01 5.16
C TYR A 292 7.96 0.61 6.39
N ASN A 293 7.89 1.43 7.46
CA ASN A 293 8.54 1.09 8.72
C ASN A 293 8.03 -0.25 9.27
N TYR A 294 6.77 -0.59 9.06
CA TYR A 294 6.21 -1.86 9.47
C TYR A 294 6.54 -2.99 8.47
N LEU A 295 6.20 -2.82 7.18
CA LEU A 295 6.31 -3.88 6.17
C LEU A 295 7.75 -4.35 5.92
N PHE A 296 8.73 -3.45 6.08
CA PHE A 296 10.15 -3.75 5.81
C PHE A 296 10.98 -3.77 7.09
N SER A 297 10.36 -4.04 8.23
CA SER A 297 11.04 -4.28 9.51
C SER A 297 10.97 -5.76 9.89
N SER A 298 11.83 -6.16 10.83
CA SER A 298 11.83 -7.53 11.39
C SER A 298 10.55 -7.87 12.16
N ASP A 299 9.71 -6.90 12.44
CA ASP A 299 8.43 -7.09 13.15
C ASP A 299 7.36 -7.71 12.24
N TYR A 300 7.46 -7.51 10.93
CA TYR A 300 6.52 -8.03 9.95
C TYR A 300 7.14 -9.04 8.98
N VAL A 301 8.34 -8.77 8.47
CA VAL A 301 9.08 -9.68 7.58
C VAL A 301 10.44 -9.97 8.21
N SER A 302 10.76 -11.26 8.40
CA SER A 302 12.03 -11.64 9.02
C SER A 302 13.24 -11.12 8.25
N SER A 303 14.31 -10.79 8.97
CA SER A 303 15.59 -10.39 8.34
C SER A 303 16.08 -11.43 7.34
N SER A 304 15.82 -12.72 7.58
CA SER A 304 16.17 -13.80 6.65
C SER A 304 15.44 -13.68 5.32
N THR A 305 14.16 -13.31 5.31
CA THR A 305 13.40 -13.13 4.08
C THR A 305 13.75 -11.81 3.39
N LEU A 306 13.95 -10.73 4.15
CA LEU A 306 14.49 -9.48 3.58
C LEU A 306 15.85 -9.71 2.90
N ASP A 307 16.76 -10.46 3.53
CA ASP A 307 18.07 -10.79 2.94
C ASP A 307 17.94 -11.69 1.71
N LYS A 308 17.00 -12.64 1.68
CA LYS A 308 16.75 -13.48 0.49
C LYS A 308 16.24 -12.67 -0.70
N VAL A 309 15.42 -11.64 -0.45
CA VAL A 309 14.81 -10.82 -1.52
C VAL A 309 15.76 -9.70 -1.94
N PHE A 310 16.40 -9.01 -1.00
CA PHE A 310 17.17 -7.80 -1.28
C PHE A 310 18.68 -7.94 -1.13
N GLY A 311 19.19 -8.92 -0.36
CA GLY A 311 20.59 -8.96 0.08
C GLY A 311 21.63 -9.03 -1.03
N GLN A 312 21.30 -9.63 -2.18
CA GLN A 312 22.16 -9.68 -3.39
C GLN A 312 21.47 -9.06 -4.60
N ALA A 313 20.38 -8.34 -4.36
CA ALA A 313 19.56 -7.80 -5.43
C ALA A 313 20.18 -6.54 -6.04
N SER A 314 19.98 -6.39 -7.34
CA SER A 314 20.27 -5.17 -8.10
C SER A 314 19.22 -5.01 -9.20
N GLY A 315 19.00 -3.79 -9.63
CA GLY A 315 17.96 -3.49 -10.63
C GLY A 315 16.58 -3.37 -9.99
N HIS A 316 15.54 -3.95 -10.58
CA HIS A 316 14.16 -3.87 -10.08
C HIS A 316 13.77 -5.12 -9.32
N VAL A 317 13.44 -4.98 -8.05
CA VAL A 317 13.02 -6.08 -7.15
C VAL A 317 11.90 -5.58 -6.24
N ALA A 318 10.83 -6.35 -6.11
CA ALA A 318 9.73 -6.08 -5.19
C ALA A 318 9.13 -4.65 -5.33
N GLY A 319 9.06 -4.12 -6.55
CA GLY A 319 8.56 -2.77 -6.84
C GLY A 319 9.59 -1.64 -6.67
N PHE A 320 10.82 -1.95 -6.26
CA PHE A 320 11.89 -0.95 -6.07
C PHE A 320 13.01 -1.06 -7.11
N ALA A 321 13.64 0.07 -7.39
CA ALA A 321 15.01 0.06 -7.88
C ALA A 321 15.96 -0.12 -6.68
N VAL A 322 16.80 -1.14 -6.72
CA VAL A 322 17.64 -1.60 -5.61
C VAL A 322 19.11 -1.29 -5.89
N ASN A 323 19.78 -0.70 -4.90
CA ASN A 323 21.22 -0.46 -4.91
C ASN A 323 21.78 -0.71 -3.50
N GLY A 324 22.23 -1.93 -3.23
CA GLY A 324 22.58 -2.37 -1.89
C GLY A 324 21.40 -2.26 -0.92
N ASP A 325 21.59 -1.58 0.22
CA ASP A 325 20.52 -1.37 1.21
C ASP A 325 19.56 -0.23 0.84
N ALA A 326 19.83 0.49 -0.24
CA ALA A 326 18.99 1.60 -0.71
C ALA A 326 17.94 1.09 -1.70
N LEU A 327 16.68 1.25 -1.33
CA LEU A 327 15.50 0.99 -2.14
C LEU A 327 14.93 2.31 -2.62
N SER A 328 14.62 2.45 -3.89
CA SER A 328 14.02 3.68 -4.41
C SER A 328 12.89 3.40 -5.38
N LEU A 329 11.91 4.30 -5.38
CA LEU A 329 10.81 4.30 -6.32
C LEU A 329 10.50 5.73 -6.73
N THR A 330 10.38 5.98 -8.01
CA THR A 330 9.90 7.27 -8.55
C THR A 330 8.86 6.98 -9.61
N GLN A 331 7.71 7.65 -9.51
CA GLN A 331 6.62 7.47 -10.46
C GLN A 331 5.93 8.79 -10.77
N ALA A 332 5.37 8.89 -11.98
CA ALA A 332 4.35 9.88 -12.32
C ALA A 332 2.97 9.26 -12.13
N VAL A 333 2.07 9.95 -11.45
CA VAL A 333 0.71 9.49 -11.18
C VAL A 333 -0.27 10.66 -11.19
N GLY A 334 -1.35 10.54 -11.95
CA GLY A 334 -2.43 11.53 -11.99
C GLY A 334 -2.05 12.91 -12.56
N GLY A 335 -0.82 13.17 -12.88
CA GLY A 335 -0.25 14.49 -13.23
C GLY A 335 0.74 14.98 -12.18
N GLY A 336 0.85 14.29 -11.05
CA GLY A 336 1.85 14.50 -10.02
C GLY A 336 3.02 13.52 -10.09
N ARG A 337 3.89 13.59 -9.11
CA ARG A 337 5.07 12.72 -9.00
C ARG A 337 5.29 12.34 -7.53
N ASN A 338 5.48 11.04 -7.31
CA ASN A 338 5.88 10.50 -6.02
C ASN A 338 7.32 9.98 -6.12
N ARG A 339 8.12 10.23 -5.07
CA ARG A 339 9.45 9.66 -4.90
C ARG A 339 9.59 9.13 -3.48
N ILE A 340 10.07 7.90 -3.39
CA ILE A 340 10.45 7.25 -2.13
C ILE A 340 11.90 6.83 -2.24
N GLU A 341 12.66 7.05 -1.17
CA GLU A 341 13.94 6.41 -0.91
C GLU A 341 13.89 5.81 0.49
N TRP A 342 14.23 4.54 0.60
CA TRP A 342 14.22 3.79 1.85
C TRP A 342 15.53 3.07 2.07
N ASN A 343 16.13 3.20 3.24
CA ASN A 343 17.30 2.42 3.64
C ASN A 343 16.83 1.27 4.51
N LEU A 344 16.95 0.05 3.98
CA LEU A 344 16.43 -1.15 4.61
C LEU A 344 17.08 -1.45 5.97
N LYS A 345 18.40 -1.27 6.09
CA LYS A 345 19.12 -1.55 7.34
C LYS A 345 18.92 -0.48 8.41
N LYS A 346 18.88 0.78 7.99
CA LYS A 346 18.75 1.92 8.93
C LYS A 346 17.29 2.20 9.31
N GLN A 347 16.34 1.62 8.60
CA GLN A 347 14.91 1.93 8.74
C GLN A 347 14.63 3.44 8.63
N THR A 348 15.32 4.09 7.70
CA THR A 348 15.19 5.53 7.43
C THR A 348 14.78 5.77 5.99
N GLY A 349 13.99 6.80 5.73
CA GLY A 349 13.55 7.04 4.36
C GLY A 349 12.89 8.39 4.14
N THR A 350 12.85 8.81 2.89
CA THR A 350 12.18 10.02 2.42
C THR A 350 11.01 9.68 1.53
N PHE A 351 9.91 10.38 1.72
CA PHE A 351 8.64 10.21 1.02
C PHE A 351 8.19 11.57 0.52
N LEU A 352 8.28 11.79 -0.79
CA LEU A 352 7.98 13.06 -1.44
C LEU A 352 6.83 12.88 -2.41
N PHE A 353 5.67 13.46 -2.13
CA PHE A 353 4.46 13.36 -2.95
C PHE A 353 4.02 14.74 -3.42
N SER A 354 4.03 14.93 -4.74
CA SER A 354 3.66 16.18 -5.39
C SER A 354 2.44 15.98 -6.28
N ASN A 355 1.54 16.95 -6.31
CA ASN A 355 0.33 16.90 -7.11
C ASN A 355 0.48 17.57 -8.49
N TYR A 356 1.70 17.94 -8.87
CA TYR A 356 2.00 18.39 -10.22
C TYR A 356 3.46 18.08 -10.61
N ILE A 357 3.72 18.02 -11.90
CA ILE A 357 5.06 17.89 -12.47
C ILE A 357 5.35 19.18 -13.21
N ASN A 358 6.35 19.94 -12.75
CA ASN A 358 7.08 20.85 -13.61
C ASN A 358 8.41 20.18 -13.97
N GLY A 359 8.99 20.48 -15.12
CA GLY A 359 10.20 19.80 -15.62
C GLY A 359 11.43 19.91 -14.69
N GLU A 360 11.37 20.75 -13.66
CA GLU A 360 12.49 21.10 -12.79
C GLU A 360 12.36 20.57 -11.36
N ASN A 361 11.27 19.88 -11.00
CA ASN A 361 11.14 19.31 -9.66
C ASN A 361 12.22 18.27 -9.37
N ASN A 362 13.34 18.71 -8.84
CA ASN A 362 14.46 17.85 -8.49
C ASN A 362 14.20 17.10 -7.19
N LEU A 363 13.24 16.17 -7.20
CA LEU A 363 12.90 15.36 -6.03
C LEU A 363 14.12 14.59 -5.48
N SER A 364 15.08 14.25 -6.34
CA SER A 364 16.32 13.59 -5.92
C SER A 364 17.19 14.49 -5.06
N SER A 365 17.35 15.77 -5.42
CA SER A 365 18.09 16.74 -4.61
C SER A 365 17.37 17.00 -3.27
N ILE A 366 16.06 17.15 -3.29
CA ILE A 366 15.27 17.36 -2.08
C ILE A 366 15.40 16.14 -1.15
N SER A 367 15.23 14.93 -1.69
CA SER A 367 15.42 13.69 -0.94
C SER A 367 16.81 13.59 -0.33
N LYS A 368 17.87 13.91 -1.11
CA LYS A 368 19.24 13.95 -0.61
C LYS A 368 19.41 14.94 0.54
N ASN A 369 18.90 16.16 0.41
CA ASN A 369 18.98 17.18 1.47
C ASN A 369 18.22 16.75 2.74
N MET A 370 17.11 16.02 2.60
CA MET A 370 16.40 15.43 3.73
C MET A 370 17.22 14.34 4.43
N PHE A 371 17.93 13.47 3.69
CA PHE A 371 18.84 12.49 4.28
C PHE A 371 20.08 13.14 4.92
N ASP A 372 20.61 14.22 4.34
CA ASP A 372 21.75 14.95 4.91
C ASP A 372 21.39 15.58 6.26
N TYR A 373 20.12 15.87 6.52
CA TYR A 373 19.62 16.32 7.81
C TYR A 373 19.71 15.23 8.91
N LEU A 374 19.79 13.93 8.56
CA LEU A 374 19.94 12.84 9.52
C LEU A 374 21.39 12.61 9.97
N LYS A 375 22.37 13.30 9.36
CA LYS A 375 23.80 13.23 9.69
C LYS A 375 24.15 14.23 10.79
#